data_5b4ba09ba3f19cef120fdf873c3c3e77
#
_entry.id   5b4ba09ba3f19cef120fdf873c3c3e77
#
_cell.length_a   1.000
_cell.length_b   1.000
_cell.length_c   1.000
_cell.angle_alpha   90.00
_cell.angle_beta   90.00
_cell.angle_gamma   90.00
#
_symmetry.space_group_name_H-M   'P 1'
#
loop_
_entity.id
_entity.type
_entity.pdbx_description
1 polymer ?
#
loop_
_entity_poly.entity_id
_entity_poly.type
_entity_poly.pdbx_seq_one_letter_code
_entity_poly.pdbx_strand_id
1 'polypeptide(L)'
;VDTAAFSSDLFDVLSRDLGFRTASDELRFDPKSIIDPFRTDLGYIRRAAFLTSCLKKTEVESDPYAESRALLSFLQANYTCKAWSLGVGHDPAIGFALEYARVMLRDWFEPQCGTQLVVNMASIEQAARFGPGVSLGMGRRPTQLYFKLGDSPMTAGTDFVRSWYEVSVRHNPLCEAAEMARKARHGPIDLTPVGSLSLQPKSYLTRRVCVTEPTCNTFFQLGLGEVMHRVLKQHTGIDFTVQPARNSMLAKWGSEYGIYATMDLKQCSDYIATGMVAYMFPRSVVQWVNALRTSDVNLKPYGLGDMNLGMVSTMGNGYTFALQTALLTAVLFGVYKTLDIPIERPCGA
;
A
#
# COMPACT_ATOMS: atom_id res chain seq x y z
N VAL A 1 -1.93 -28.65 19.88
CA VAL A 1 -2.84 -27.76 20.66
C VAL A 1 -3.86 -27.25 19.66
N ASP A 2 -5.14 -27.47 19.95
CA ASP A 2 -6.23 -26.90 19.16
C ASP A 2 -6.26 -25.38 19.42
N THR A 3 -5.78 -24.62 18.44
CA THR A 3 -5.66 -23.16 18.56
C THR A 3 -7.01 -22.46 18.56
N ALA A 4 -8.04 -23.07 17.95
CA ALA A 4 -9.39 -22.51 17.93
C ALA A 4 -10.05 -22.66 19.30
N ALA A 5 -9.97 -23.85 19.90
CA ALA A 5 -10.47 -24.10 21.27
C ALA A 5 -9.76 -23.21 22.27
N PHE A 6 -8.43 -23.10 22.22
CA PHE A 6 -7.66 -22.21 23.09
C PHE A 6 -8.08 -20.74 22.96
N SER A 7 -8.29 -20.26 21.73
CA SER A 7 -8.71 -18.87 21.49
C SER A 7 -10.11 -18.59 22.00
N SER A 8 -11.02 -19.56 21.89
CA SER A 8 -12.38 -19.49 22.44
C SER A 8 -12.36 -19.40 23.97
N ASP A 9 -11.62 -20.31 24.62
CA ASP A 9 -11.49 -20.35 26.07
C ASP A 9 -10.85 -19.06 26.61
N LEU A 10 -9.80 -18.58 25.95
CA LEU A 10 -9.14 -17.31 26.30
C LEU A 10 -10.11 -16.12 26.17
N PHE A 11 -10.93 -16.09 25.12
CA PHE A 11 -11.93 -15.05 24.94
C PHE A 11 -12.98 -15.07 26.08
N ASP A 12 -13.45 -16.25 26.47
CA ASP A 12 -14.46 -16.40 27.52
C ASP A 12 -13.91 -16.01 28.89
N VAL A 13 -12.65 -16.35 29.19
CA VAL A 13 -11.97 -15.92 30.43
C VAL A 13 -11.80 -14.40 30.45
N LEU A 14 -11.21 -13.82 29.41
CA LEU A 14 -10.99 -12.38 29.33
C LEU A 14 -12.30 -11.58 29.32
N SER A 15 -13.35 -12.09 28.68
CA SER A 15 -14.67 -11.45 28.70
C SER A 15 -15.24 -11.34 30.10
N ARG A 16 -15.15 -12.42 30.89
CA ARG A 16 -15.57 -12.44 32.31
C ARG A 16 -14.76 -11.46 33.16
N ASP A 17 -13.43 -11.52 33.03
CA ASP A 17 -12.51 -10.66 33.79
C ASP A 17 -12.72 -9.17 33.49
N LEU A 18 -13.07 -8.84 32.25
CA LEU A 18 -13.34 -7.47 31.81
C LEU A 18 -14.80 -7.02 32.00
N GLY A 19 -15.66 -7.90 32.51
CA GLY A 19 -17.05 -7.58 32.80
C GLY A 19 -17.97 -7.50 31.59
N PHE A 20 -17.64 -8.22 30.50
CA PHE A 20 -18.52 -8.38 29.33
C PHE A 20 -19.48 -9.57 29.52
N ARG A 21 -20.72 -9.40 29.06
CA ARG A 21 -21.60 -10.56 28.85
C ARG A 21 -21.14 -11.26 27.58
N THR A 22 -21.05 -12.59 27.61
CA THR A 22 -20.68 -13.39 26.44
C THR A 22 -21.66 -13.12 25.29
N ALA A 23 -21.12 -12.64 24.17
CA ALA A 23 -21.87 -12.50 22.93
C ALA A 23 -22.11 -13.90 22.31
N SER A 24 -23.12 -14.00 21.45
CA SER A 24 -23.36 -15.23 20.67
C SER A 24 -22.13 -15.61 19.86
N ASP A 25 -21.91 -16.90 19.61
CA ASP A 25 -20.70 -17.47 19.01
C ASP A 25 -20.27 -16.84 17.67
N GLU A 26 -21.21 -16.30 16.89
CA GLU A 26 -20.95 -15.67 15.58
C GLU A 26 -20.26 -14.31 15.63
N LEU A 27 -20.23 -13.63 16.76
CA LEU A 27 -19.81 -12.22 16.87
C LEU A 27 -18.63 -11.99 17.84
N ARG A 28 -18.07 -13.06 18.40
CA ARG A 28 -17.06 -13.01 19.48
C ARG A 28 -15.84 -12.13 19.19
N PHE A 29 -15.44 -12.01 17.93
CA PHE A 29 -14.18 -11.37 17.53
C PHE A 29 -14.36 -10.04 16.78
N ASP A 30 -15.59 -9.56 16.59
CA ASP A 30 -15.85 -8.25 16.01
C ASP A 30 -15.95 -7.18 17.11
N PRO A 31 -15.02 -6.20 17.15
CA PRO A 31 -15.11 -5.09 18.09
C PRO A 31 -16.45 -4.37 18.08
N LYS A 32 -17.07 -4.27 16.90
CA LYS A 32 -18.34 -3.56 16.72
C LYS A 32 -19.53 -4.27 17.38
N SER A 33 -19.45 -5.60 17.50
CA SER A 33 -20.50 -6.38 18.17
C SER A 33 -20.44 -6.30 19.68
N ILE A 34 -19.26 -5.95 20.23
CA ILE A 34 -19.01 -5.87 21.68
C ILE A 34 -19.24 -4.46 22.19
N ILE A 35 -19.05 -3.44 21.33
CA ILE A 35 -19.24 -2.03 21.70
C ILE A 35 -20.73 -1.70 21.66
N ASP A 36 -21.31 -1.47 22.82
CA ASP A 36 -22.66 -0.93 22.94
C ASP A 36 -22.67 0.52 22.42
N PRO A 37 -23.41 0.82 21.32
CA PRO A 37 -23.44 2.16 20.73
C PRO A 37 -24.02 3.23 21.64
N PHE A 38 -24.74 2.84 22.70
CA PHE A 38 -25.29 3.76 23.70
C PHE A 38 -24.35 4.03 24.90
N ARG A 39 -23.23 3.33 24.96
CA ARG A 39 -22.21 3.53 26.00
C ARG A 39 -21.04 4.35 25.47
N THR A 40 -20.91 5.57 26.00
CA THR A 40 -19.79 6.49 25.70
C THR A 40 -18.63 6.39 26.70
N ASP A 41 -18.68 5.44 27.64
CA ASP A 41 -17.62 5.24 28.63
C ASP A 41 -16.33 4.77 27.96
N LEU A 42 -15.29 5.63 28.02
CA LEU A 42 -13.96 5.34 27.49
C LEU A 42 -13.33 4.08 28.11
N GLY A 43 -13.63 3.79 29.38
CA GLY A 43 -13.18 2.57 30.06
C GLY A 43 -13.75 1.32 29.39
N TYR A 44 -15.05 1.36 29.07
CA TYR A 44 -15.72 0.28 28.36
C TYR A 44 -15.12 0.07 26.95
N ILE A 45 -14.95 1.14 26.18
CA ILE A 45 -14.37 1.09 24.83
C ILE A 45 -12.94 0.53 24.87
N ARG A 46 -12.12 0.96 25.83
CA ARG A 46 -10.75 0.45 26.01
C ARG A 46 -10.73 -1.04 26.33
N ARG A 47 -11.60 -1.53 27.23
CA ARG A 47 -11.72 -2.95 27.55
C ARG A 47 -12.16 -3.77 26.34
N ALA A 48 -13.15 -3.30 25.58
CA ALA A 48 -13.62 -3.94 24.35
C ALA A 48 -12.52 -4.01 23.30
N ALA A 49 -11.81 -2.91 23.08
CA ALA A 49 -10.67 -2.85 22.15
C ALA A 49 -9.53 -3.79 22.59
N PHE A 50 -9.24 -3.89 23.88
CA PHE A 50 -8.24 -4.81 24.41
C PHE A 50 -8.64 -6.26 24.16
N LEU A 51 -9.85 -6.66 24.55
CA LEU A 51 -10.39 -8.01 24.36
C LEU A 51 -10.29 -8.48 22.91
N THR A 52 -10.71 -7.61 21.96
CA THR A 52 -10.69 -7.95 20.54
C THR A 52 -9.29 -7.91 19.93
N SER A 53 -8.41 -7.03 20.40
CA SER A 53 -7.05 -6.93 19.87
C SER A 53 -6.18 -8.12 20.23
N CYS A 54 -6.35 -8.71 21.39
CA CYS A 54 -5.64 -9.91 21.83
C CYS A 54 -5.91 -11.11 20.91
N LEU A 55 -7.12 -11.20 20.36
CA LEU A 55 -7.59 -12.36 19.60
C LEU A 55 -7.68 -12.13 18.10
N LYS A 56 -7.63 -10.87 17.65
CA LYS A 56 -7.80 -10.48 16.24
C LYS A 56 -6.83 -11.15 15.27
N LYS A 57 -5.66 -11.58 15.76
CA LYS A 57 -4.60 -12.18 14.95
C LYS A 57 -4.31 -13.64 15.34
N THR A 58 -5.04 -14.21 16.28
CA THR A 58 -4.92 -15.62 16.59
C THR A 58 -5.50 -16.44 15.42
N GLU A 59 -4.90 -17.58 15.14
CA GLU A 59 -5.41 -18.54 14.14
C GLU A 59 -6.65 -19.23 14.69
N VAL A 60 -7.76 -18.53 14.69
CA VAL A 60 -9.09 -19.10 14.83
C VAL A 60 -9.50 -19.65 13.47
N GLU A 61 -10.38 -20.66 13.42
CA GLU A 61 -10.96 -21.12 12.16
C GLU A 61 -11.40 -19.92 11.32
N SER A 62 -10.78 -19.77 10.16
CA SER A 62 -11.09 -18.65 9.29
C SER A 62 -12.48 -18.83 8.71
N ASP A 63 -13.26 -17.76 8.67
CA ASP A 63 -14.53 -17.73 7.96
C ASP A 63 -14.35 -18.32 6.55
N PRO A 64 -15.09 -19.39 6.18
CA PRO A 64 -14.93 -20.07 4.90
C PRO A 64 -15.15 -19.17 3.68
N TYR A 65 -15.87 -18.06 3.85
CA TYR A 65 -16.12 -17.07 2.79
C TYR A 65 -15.14 -15.90 2.78
N ALA A 66 -14.16 -15.85 3.68
CA ALA A 66 -13.22 -14.73 3.79
C ALA A 66 -12.42 -14.51 2.50
N GLU A 67 -12.00 -15.59 1.85
CA GLU A 67 -11.25 -15.52 0.58
C GLU A 67 -12.12 -15.06 -0.58
N SER A 68 -13.31 -15.62 -0.72
CA SER A 68 -14.26 -15.24 -1.77
C SER A 68 -14.67 -13.78 -1.64
N ARG A 69 -14.94 -13.29 -0.42
CA ARG A 69 -15.26 -11.87 -0.19
C ARG A 69 -14.10 -10.95 -0.53
N ALA A 70 -12.87 -11.32 -0.16
CA ALA A 70 -11.69 -10.54 -0.49
C ALA A 70 -11.47 -10.46 -2.00
N LEU A 71 -11.60 -11.59 -2.70
CA LEU A 71 -11.49 -11.65 -4.15
C LEU A 71 -12.58 -10.82 -4.84
N LEU A 72 -13.84 -10.97 -4.46
CA LEU A 72 -14.95 -10.17 -5.00
C LEU A 72 -14.74 -8.68 -4.80
N SER A 73 -14.29 -8.28 -3.60
CA SER A 73 -13.98 -6.87 -3.31
C SER A 73 -12.85 -6.33 -4.20
N PHE A 74 -11.83 -7.13 -4.47
CA PHE A 74 -10.74 -6.76 -5.38
C PHE A 74 -11.21 -6.63 -6.83
N LEU A 75 -12.03 -7.57 -7.30
CA LEU A 75 -12.62 -7.52 -8.65
C LEU A 75 -13.52 -6.29 -8.82
N GLN A 76 -14.33 -5.97 -7.81
CA GLN A 76 -15.18 -4.78 -7.80
C GLN A 76 -14.35 -3.49 -7.84
N ALA A 77 -13.28 -3.41 -7.03
CA ALA A 77 -12.37 -2.26 -7.06
C ALA A 77 -11.72 -2.11 -8.44
N ASN A 78 -11.25 -3.22 -9.04
CA ASN A 78 -10.68 -3.20 -10.38
C ASN A 78 -11.68 -2.72 -11.44
N TYR A 79 -12.92 -3.19 -11.39
CA TYR A 79 -14.00 -2.73 -12.27
C TYR A 79 -14.25 -1.23 -12.11
N THR A 80 -14.37 -0.76 -10.88
CA THR A 80 -14.56 0.68 -10.57
C THR A 80 -13.39 1.51 -11.11
N CYS A 81 -12.16 1.05 -10.94
CA CYS A 81 -10.98 1.73 -11.47
C CYS A 81 -10.96 1.79 -13.01
N LYS A 82 -11.43 0.73 -13.70
CA LYS A 82 -11.54 0.73 -15.16
C LYS A 82 -12.62 1.69 -15.67
N ALA A 83 -13.70 1.83 -14.91
CA ALA A 83 -14.80 2.74 -15.23
C ALA A 83 -14.53 4.19 -14.82
N TRP A 84 -13.35 4.46 -14.21
CA TRP A 84 -13.04 5.80 -13.76
C TRP A 84 -13.05 6.83 -14.90
N SER A 85 -13.79 7.90 -14.70
CA SER A 85 -13.78 9.07 -15.57
C SER A 85 -13.99 10.32 -14.71
N LEU A 86 -13.48 11.46 -15.18
CA LEU A 86 -13.93 12.75 -14.67
C LEU A 86 -15.38 12.92 -15.15
N GLY A 87 -16.33 12.59 -14.30
CA GLY A 87 -17.74 12.65 -14.64
C GLY A 87 -18.18 14.05 -15.05
N VAL A 88 -18.99 14.12 -16.07
CA VAL A 88 -19.71 15.34 -16.44
C VAL A 88 -20.79 15.56 -15.37
N GLY A 89 -20.73 16.68 -14.63
CA GLY A 89 -21.75 17.02 -13.62
C GLY A 89 -21.25 17.10 -12.18
N HIS A 90 -19.95 17.16 -11.96
CA HIS A 90 -19.40 17.44 -10.61
C HIS A 90 -19.73 18.88 -10.18
N ASP A 91 -19.93 19.04 -8.88
CA ASP A 91 -19.92 20.35 -8.23
C ASP A 91 -18.65 21.10 -8.69
N PRO A 92 -18.78 22.35 -9.18
CA PRO A 92 -17.64 23.19 -9.56
C PRO A 92 -16.55 23.25 -8.48
N ALA A 93 -16.90 23.22 -7.19
CA ALA A 93 -15.96 23.21 -6.09
C ALA A 93 -15.05 21.99 -6.12
N ILE A 94 -15.58 20.80 -6.48
CA ILE A 94 -14.79 19.58 -6.64
C ILE A 94 -13.82 19.74 -7.81
N GLY A 95 -14.29 20.30 -8.93
CA GLY A 95 -13.46 20.58 -10.10
C GLY A 95 -12.27 21.50 -9.76
N PHE A 96 -12.53 22.60 -9.04
CA PHE A 96 -11.48 23.50 -8.56
C PHE A 96 -10.48 22.83 -7.64
N ALA A 97 -10.96 22.04 -6.67
CA ALA A 97 -10.09 21.32 -5.74
C ALA A 97 -9.17 20.32 -6.47
N LEU A 98 -9.70 19.57 -7.43
CA LEU A 98 -8.91 18.61 -8.22
C LEU A 98 -7.91 19.30 -9.15
N GLU A 99 -8.28 20.40 -9.80
CA GLU A 99 -7.37 21.15 -10.67
C GLU A 99 -6.24 21.77 -9.85
N TYR A 100 -6.57 22.31 -8.66
CA TYR A 100 -5.56 22.83 -7.75
C TYR A 100 -4.58 21.74 -7.31
N ALA A 101 -5.09 20.59 -6.94
CA ALA A 101 -4.28 19.41 -6.57
C ALA A 101 -3.38 18.96 -7.73
N ARG A 102 -3.88 18.98 -8.95
CA ARG A 102 -3.14 18.63 -10.17
C ARG A 102 -1.98 19.61 -10.43
N VAL A 103 -2.24 20.92 -10.30
CA VAL A 103 -1.20 21.95 -10.43
C VAL A 103 -0.12 21.74 -9.37
N MET A 104 -0.50 21.49 -8.12
CA MET A 104 0.44 21.23 -7.03
C MET A 104 1.30 19.99 -7.29
N LEU A 105 0.70 18.88 -7.70
CA LEU A 105 1.45 17.66 -8.03
C LEU A 105 2.45 17.90 -9.17
N ARG A 106 2.05 18.69 -10.17
CA ARG A 106 2.99 19.07 -11.23
C ARG A 106 4.15 19.90 -10.68
N ASP A 107 3.87 20.90 -9.85
CA ASP A 107 4.91 21.76 -9.29
C ASP A 107 5.85 21.02 -8.35
N TRP A 108 5.36 19.98 -7.64
CA TRP A 108 6.20 19.14 -6.78
C TRP A 108 7.14 18.22 -7.59
N PHE A 109 6.64 17.63 -8.67
CA PHE A 109 7.39 16.61 -9.43
C PHE A 109 8.06 17.11 -10.69
N GLU A 110 7.63 18.26 -11.25
CA GLU A 110 8.21 18.94 -12.42
C GLU A 110 8.33 20.46 -12.15
N PRO A 111 9.21 20.90 -11.24
CA PRO A 111 9.35 22.32 -10.93
C PRO A 111 9.84 23.09 -12.16
N GLN A 112 9.18 24.23 -12.46
CA GLN A 112 9.43 25.04 -13.67
C GLN A 112 10.84 25.64 -13.72
N CYS A 113 11.50 25.80 -12.59
CA CYS A 113 12.84 26.40 -12.49
C CYS A 113 13.96 25.34 -12.45
N GLY A 114 13.63 24.06 -12.62
CA GLY A 114 14.59 22.97 -12.54
C GLY A 114 15.03 22.50 -13.93
N THR A 115 16.30 22.44 -14.17
CA THR A 115 16.88 21.85 -15.38
C THR A 115 16.79 20.34 -15.42
N GLN A 116 16.36 19.70 -14.33
CA GLN A 116 16.34 18.23 -14.20
C GLN A 116 15.01 17.76 -13.61
N LEU A 117 14.39 16.80 -14.31
CA LEU A 117 13.21 16.09 -13.78
C LEU A 117 13.58 15.38 -12.47
N VAL A 118 12.79 15.59 -11.43
CA VAL A 118 13.02 14.99 -10.10
C VAL A 118 12.87 13.47 -10.18
N VAL A 119 11.87 13.00 -10.95
CA VAL A 119 11.64 11.57 -11.19
C VAL A 119 12.27 11.19 -12.52
N ASN A 120 13.46 10.62 -12.48
CA ASN A 120 14.20 10.16 -13.64
C ASN A 120 14.91 8.83 -13.36
N MET A 121 15.48 8.23 -14.39
CA MET A 121 16.15 6.94 -14.30
C MET A 121 17.25 6.91 -13.23
N ALA A 122 18.11 7.92 -13.20
CA ALA A 122 19.23 8.00 -12.27
C ALA A 122 18.77 8.15 -10.81
N SER A 123 17.77 9.01 -10.56
CA SER A 123 17.24 9.20 -9.19
C SER A 123 16.55 7.94 -8.65
N ILE A 124 15.84 7.20 -9.50
CA ILE A 124 15.21 5.92 -9.13
C ILE A 124 16.29 4.87 -8.86
N GLU A 125 17.30 4.76 -9.71
CA GLU A 125 18.38 3.80 -9.56
C GLU A 125 19.19 4.01 -8.29
N GLN A 126 19.57 5.25 -7.97
CA GLN A 126 20.28 5.59 -6.75
C GLN A 126 19.50 5.20 -5.46
N ALA A 127 18.19 5.21 -5.54
CA ALA A 127 17.32 4.88 -4.41
C ALA A 127 16.80 3.43 -4.44
N ALA A 128 17.10 2.69 -5.52
CA ALA A 128 16.63 1.32 -5.69
C ALA A 128 17.22 0.37 -4.66
N ARG A 129 16.40 -0.55 -4.18
CA ARG A 129 16.80 -1.54 -3.17
C ARG A 129 15.88 -2.75 -3.19
N PHE A 130 16.35 -3.87 -2.65
CA PHE A 130 15.50 -5.02 -2.41
C PHE A 130 14.64 -4.80 -1.15
N GLY A 131 13.35 -5.07 -1.25
CA GLY A 131 12.43 -5.08 -0.13
C GLY A 131 12.50 -6.39 0.67
N PRO A 132 11.90 -6.43 1.89
CA PRO A 132 11.88 -7.62 2.74
C PRO A 132 10.85 -8.67 2.28
N GLY A 133 9.90 -8.31 1.42
CA GLY A 133 8.81 -9.18 0.97
C GLY A 133 9.22 -10.20 -0.09
N VAL A 134 8.35 -11.16 -0.36
CA VAL A 134 8.49 -12.12 -1.46
C VAL A 134 8.31 -11.41 -2.79
N SER A 135 9.07 -11.81 -3.81
CA SER A 135 8.88 -11.41 -5.21
C SER A 135 8.76 -12.65 -6.11
N LEU A 136 8.26 -12.47 -7.33
CA LEU A 136 8.08 -13.57 -8.28
C LEU A 136 9.42 -14.24 -8.59
N GLY A 137 9.39 -15.56 -8.73
CA GLY A 137 10.56 -16.39 -8.98
C GLY A 137 11.26 -16.91 -7.74
N MET A 138 11.09 -16.29 -6.57
CA MET A 138 11.79 -16.73 -5.35
C MET A 138 11.29 -18.06 -4.78
N GLY A 139 10.03 -18.45 -5.05
CA GLY A 139 9.43 -19.63 -4.45
C GLY A 139 9.33 -19.52 -2.91
N ARG A 140 9.67 -20.59 -2.18
CA ARG A 140 9.69 -20.62 -0.70
C ARG A 140 11.04 -20.23 -0.09
N ARG A 141 11.91 -19.56 -0.83
CA ARG A 141 13.24 -19.15 -0.35
C ARG A 141 13.15 -18.02 0.66
N PRO A 142 14.19 -17.87 1.52
CA PRO A 142 14.30 -16.73 2.40
C PRO A 142 14.29 -15.42 1.62
N THR A 143 13.68 -14.38 2.22
CA THR A 143 13.46 -13.07 1.56
C THR A 143 14.53 -12.02 1.88
N GLN A 144 15.53 -12.38 2.69
CA GLN A 144 16.62 -11.47 3.06
C GLN A 144 17.45 -11.07 1.83
N LEU A 145 18.05 -9.91 1.92
CA LEU A 145 18.86 -9.29 0.85
C LEU A 145 19.91 -10.26 0.28
N TYR A 146 20.61 -10.97 1.14
CA TYR A 146 21.64 -11.93 0.75
C TYR A 146 21.13 -12.98 -0.26
N PHE A 147 19.95 -13.55 0.03
CA PHE A 147 19.36 -14.55 -0.86
C PHE A 147 18.87 -13.94 -2.18
N LYS A 148 18.27 -12.74 -2.11
CA LYS A 148 17.81 -12.06 -3.33
C LYS A 148 18.95 -11.70 -4.26
N LEU A 149 20.05 -11.21 -3.70
CA LEU A 149 21.17 -10.73 -4.48
C LEU A 149 22.04 -11.87 -5.03
N GLY A 150 22.26 -12.94 -4.26
CA GLY A 150 23.26 -13.95 -4.63
C GLY A 150 22.74 -15.37 -4.85
N ASP A 151 21.53 -15.70 -4.41
CA ASP A 151 21.06 -17.11 -4.34
C ASP A 151 19.56 -17.29 -4.60
N SER A 152 18.98 -16.51 -5.50
CA SER A 152 17.56 -16.63 -5.88
C SER A 152 17.38 -16.52 -7.37
N PRO A 153 16.47 -17.28 -7.99
CA PRO A 153 15.98 -16.95 -9.32
C PRO A 153 15.42 -15.53 -9.30
N MET A 154 15.62 -14.82 -10.41
CA MET A 154 15.12 -13.46 -10.55
C MET A 154 14.22 -13.34 -11.77
N THR A 155 13.26 -12.43 -11.66
CA THR A 155 12.27 -12.15 -12.69
C THR A 155 12.20 -10.66 -12.98
N ALA A 156 11.86 -10.32 -14.21
CA ALA A 156 11.56 -8.96 -14.66
C ALA A 156 10.27 -8.94 -15.47
N GLY A 157 9.48 -7.90 -15.34
CA GLY A 157 8.21 -7.77 -16.08
C GLY A 157 8.41 -7.44 -17.56
N THR A 158 9.52 -6.81 -17.93
CA THR A 158 9.84 -6.41 -19.30
C THR A 158 11.34 -6.51 -19.57
N ASP A 159 11.70 -6.59 -20.85
CA ASP A 159 13.11 -6.52 -21.28
C ASP A 159 13.80 -5.22 -20.85
N PHE A 160 13.07 -4.11 -20.85
CA PHE A 160 13.57 -2.83 -20.38
C PHE A 160 14.01 -2.91 -18.91
N VAL A 161 13.14 -3.40 -18.02
CA VAL A 161 13.45 -3.51 -16.59
C VAL A 161 14.58 -4.50 -16.34
N ARG A 162 14.61 -5.62 -17.09
CA ARG A 162 15.69 -6.59 -17.03
C ARG A 162 17.05 -5.96 -17.39
N SER A 163 17.12 -5.33 -18.55
CA SER A 163 18.35 -4.69 -19.03
C SER A 163 18.80 -3.56 -18.11
N TRP A 164 17.87 -2.78 -17.60
CA TRP A 164 18.19 -1.74 -16.64
C TRP A 164 18.81 -2.31 -15.36
N TYR A 165 18.24 -3.37 -14.80
CA TYR A 165 18.82 -4.05 -13.63
C TYR A 165 20.21 -4.59 -13.91
N GLU A 166 20.42 -5.28 -15.04
CA GLU A 166 21.73 -5.83 -15.44
C GLU A 166 22.80 -4.74 -15.61
N VAL A 167 22.42 -3.54 -16.03
CA VAL A 167 23.33 -2.39 -16.11
C VAL A 167 23.58 -1.80 -14.70
N SER A 168 22.52 -1.62 -13.90
CA SER A 168 22.61 -1.01 -12.56
C SER A 168 23.54 -1.79 -11.62
N VAL A 169 23.50 -3.13 -11.66
CA VAL A 169 24.36 -3.94 -10.77
C VAL A 169 25.85 -3.81 -11.10
N ARG A 170 26.20 -3.47 -12.35
CA ARG A 170 27.60 -3.25 -12.76
C ARG A 170 28.23 -1.98 -12.17
N HIS A 171 27.43 -1.05 -11.69
CA HIS A 171 27.93 0.17 -11.04
C HIS A 171 28.54 -0.11 -9.66
N ASN A 172 28.33 -1.32 -9.10
CA ASN A 172 28.95 -1.74 -7.86
C ASN A 172 29.59 -3.13 -8.03
N PRO A 173 30.93 -3.25 -7.91
CA PRO A 173 31.63 -4.52 -8.14
C PRO A 173 31.16 -5.69 -7.25
N LEU A 174 30.71 -5.41 -6.02
CA LEU A 174 30.17 -6.45 -5.14
C LEU A 174 28.80 -6.95 -5.62
N CYS A 175 27.95 -6.04 -6.11
CA CYS A 175 26.66 -6.41 -6.69
C CYS A 175 26.83 -7.17 -7.99
N GLU A 176 27.78 -6.77 -8.84
CA GLU A 176 28.12 -7.48 -10.06
C GLU A 176 28.60 -8.89 -9.79
N ALA A 177 29.54 -9.07 -8.85
CA ALA A 177 30.05 -10.39 -8.47
C ALA A 177 28.93 -11.29 -7.91
N ALA A 178 28.03 -10.74 -7.10
CA ALA A 178 26.88 -11.46 -6.56
C ALA A 178 25.91 -11.87 -7.68
N GLU A 179 25.65 -10.99 -8.66
CA GLU A 179 24.79 -11.29 -9.81
C GLU A 179 25.42 -12.34 -10.72
N MET A 180 26.72 -12.31 -10.93
CA MET A 180 27.43 -13.36 -11.68
C MET A 180 27.29 -14.72 -10.99
N ALA A 181 27.45 -14.77 -9.67
CA ALA A 181 27.27 -15.99 -8.88
C ALA A 181 25.81 -16.48 -8.92
N ARG A 182 24.84 -15.56 -8.81
CA ARG A 182 23.42 -15.87 -8.94
C ARG A 182 23.12 -16.47 -10.34
N LYS A 183 23.59 -15.82 -11.40
CA LYS A 183 23.37 -16.25 -12.78
C LYS A 183 23.96 -17.63 -13.05
N ALA A 184 25.12 -17.93 -12.47
CA ALA A 184 25.73 -19.24 -12.59
C ALA A 184 24.91 -20.35 -11.91
N ARG A 185 24.20 -20.05 -10.81
CA ARG A 185 23.39 -21.01 -10.06
C ARG A 185 21.96 -21.15 -10.57
N HIS A 186 21.34 -20.06 -10.98
CA HIS A 186 19.91 -19.98 -11.26
C HIS A 186 19.56 -19.57 -12.69
N GLY A 187 20.57 -19.36 -13.54
CA GLY A 187 20.37 -18.91 -14.92
C GLY A 187 20.10 -17.42 -15.07
N PRO A 188 19.72 -17.00 -16.29
CA PRO A 188 19.38 -15.60 -16.59
C PRO A 188 18.14 -15.14 -15.82
N ILE A 189 17.87 -13.83 -15.91
CA ILE A 189 16.63 -13.24 -15.36
C ILE A 189 15.48 -13.59 -16.29
N ASP A 190 14.45 -14.26 -15.76
CA ASP A 190 13.27 -14.67 -16.52
C ASP A 190 12.30 -13.51 -16.74
N LEU A 191 11.68 -13.45 -17.92
CA LEU A 191 10.62 -12.50 -18.20
C LEU A 191 9.28 -13.02 -17.67
N THR A 192 8.69 -12.27 -16.77
CA THR A 192 7.40 -12.58 -16.13
C THR A 192 6.51 -11.33 -16.12
N PRO A 193 5.77 -11.08 -17.22
CA PRO A 193 5.02 -9.83 -17.38
C PRO A 193 3.73 -9.76 -16.53
N VAL A 194 3.32 -10.88 -15.93
CA VAL A 194 2.06 -11.01 -15.18
C VAL A 194 2.37 -11.18 -13.70
N GLY A 195 1.77 -10.33 -12.85
CA GLY A 195 1.85 -10.44 -11.41
C GLY A 195 1.06 -11.66 -10.88
N SER A 196 1.35 -12.11 -9.67
CA SER A 196 0.63 -13.23 -9.04
C SER A 196 -0.18 -12.75 -7.84
N LEU A 197 -1.50 -12.97 -7.89
CA LEU A 197 -2.37 -12.65 -6.77
C LEU A 197 -2.24 -13.69 -5.66
N SER A 198 -2.19 -13.21 -4.42
CA SER A 198 -2.22 -14.02 -3.22
C SER A 198 -3.13 -13.42 -2.16
N LEU A 199 -3.82 -14.26 -1.41
CA LEU A 199 -4.71 -13.88 -0.31
C LEU A 199 -3.98 -14.12 1.02
N GLN A 200 -3.55 -13.04 1.66
CA GLN A 200 -2.81 -13.11 2.92
C GLN A 200 -3.75 -12.99 4.12
N PRO A 201 -3.59 -13.79 5.18
CA PRO A 201 -4.36 -13.65 6.40
C PRO A 201 -4.24 -12.23 6.98
N LYS A 202 -5.37 -11.61 7.31
CA LYS A 202 -5.43 -10.31 8.00
C LYS A 202 -6.11 -10.42 9.35
N SER A 203 -7.18 -11.15 9.38
CA SER A 203 -7.93 -11.55 10.58
C SER A 203 -8.72 -12.81 10.24
N TYR A 204 -9.39 -13.40 11.22
CA TYR A 204 -10.23 -14.56 10.96
C TYR A 204 -11.37 -14.27 9.95
N LEU A 205 -11.89 -13.05 9.90
CA LEU A 205 -12.98 -12.61 9.00
C LEU A 205 -12.52 -12.15 7.62
N THR A 206 -11.25 -11.76 7.45
CA THR A 206 -10.82 -11.07 6.24
C THR A 206 -9.45 -11.51 5.76
N ARG A 207 -9.28 -11.48 4.44
CA ARG A 207 -8.00 -11.65 3.76
C ARG A 207 -7.55 -10.32 3.15
N ARG A 208 -6.24 -10.17 3.03
CA ARG A 208 -5.61 -9.05 2.31
C ARG A 208 -5.22 -9.54 0.93
N VAL A 209 -5.68 -8.87 -0.11
CA VAL A 209 -5.25 -9.16 -1.48
C VAL A 209 -3.89 -8.50 -1.70
N CYS A 210 -2.91 -9.30 -2.10
CA CYS A 210 -1.58 -8.83 -2.47
C CYS A 210 -1.25 -9.36 -3.87
N VAL A 211 -0.66 -8.52 -4.69
CA VAL A 211 -0.08 -8.96 -5.97
C VAL A 211 1.43 -8.98 -5.82
N THR A 212 2.00 -10.15 -6.01
CA THR A 212 3.45 -10.32 -6.01
C THR A 212 3.98 -9.92 -7.38
N GLU A 213 4.90 -8.99 -7.39
CA GLU A 213 5.53 -8.42 -8.58
C GLU A 213 6.88 -9.10 -8.90
N PRO A 214 7.40 -8.99 -10.14
CA PRO A 214 8.74 -9.46 -10.49
C PRO A 214 9.83 -8.78 -9.66
N THR A 215 10.91 -9.49 -9.40
CA THR A 215 11.97 -9.05 -8.48
C THR A 215 12.63 -7.74 -8.92
N CYS A 216 12.98 -7.63 -10.22
CA CYS A 216 13.61 -6.41 -10.76
C CYS A 216 12.64 -5.22 -10.74
N ASN A 217 11.33 -5.47 -10.95
CA ASN A 217 10.31 -4.43 -10.86
C ASN A 217 10.23 -3.88 -9.43
N THR A 218 10.13 -4.77 -8.43
CA THR A 218 10.05 -4.34 -7.02
C THR A 218 11.30 -3.60 -6.57
N PHE A 219 12.48 -3.95 -7.09
CA PHE A 219 13.74 -3.26 -6.82
C PHE A 219 13.67 -1.78 -7.21
N PHE A 220 13.25 -1.48 -8.44
CA PHE A 220 13.09 -0.09 -8.91
C PHE A 220 11.82 0.59 -8.39
N GLN A 221 10.76 -0.15 -8.12
CA GLN A 221 9.55 0.40 -7.49
C GLN A 221 9.85 0.99 -6.12
N LEU A 222 10.70 0.37 -5.32
CA LEU A 222 11.15 0.93 -4.05
C LEU A 222 12.01 2.18 -4.24
N GLY A 223 12.80 2.23 -5.31
CA GLY A 223 13.53 3.44 -5.70
C GLY A 223 12.58 4.59 -6.05
N LEU A 224 11.58 4.33 -6.88
CA LEU A 224 10.54 5.31 -7.25
C LEU A 224 9.78 5.81 -6.00
N GLY A 225 9.39 4.88 -5.11
CA GLY A 225 8.72 5.24 -3.86
C GLY A 225 9.57 6.14 -2.96
N GLU A 226 10.87 5.89 -2.90
CA GLU A 226 11.81 6.72 -2.13
C GLU A 226 11.98 8.12 -2.74
N VAL A 227 12.06 8.22 -4.07
CA VAL A 227 12.11 9.53 -4.75
C VAL A 227 10.83 10.32 -4.47
N MET A 228 9.65 9.69 -4.58
CA MET A 228 8.38 10.31 -4.24
C MET A 228 8.31 10.75 -2.76
N HIS A 229 8.84 9.94 -1.84
CA HIS A 229 8.90 10.29 -0.42
C HIS A 229 9.76 11.54 -0.18
N ARG A 230 10.92 11.65 -0.84
CA ARG A 230 11.78 12.84 -0.73
C ARG A 230 11.07 14.09 -1.22
N VAL A 231 10.34 14.00 -2.33
CA VAL A 231 9.51 15.09 -2.86
C VAL A 231 8.44 15.50 -1.85
N LEU A 232 7.70 14.54 -1.30
CA LEU A 232 6.69 14.80 -0.26
C LEU A 232 7.30 15.48 0.96
N LYS A 233 8.40 14.96 1.47
CA LYS A 233 9.10 15.55 2.62
C LYS A 233 9.52 16.98 2.36
N GLN A 234 10.06 17.27 1.18
CA GLN A 234 10.51 18.60 0.79
C GLN A 234 9.36 19.61 0.70
N HIS A 235 8.23 19.24 0.10
CA HIS A 235 7.13 20.16 -0.18
C HIS A 235 6.08 20.25 0.93
N THR A 236 5.90 19.17 1.71
CA THR A 236 4.82 19.06 2.70
C THR A 236 5.29 18.81 4.12
N GLY A 237 6.58 18.49 4.33
CA GLY A 237 7.10 18.06 5.63
C GLY A 237 6.66 16.65 6.07
N ILE A 238 5.95 15.89 5.21
CA ILE A 238 5.53 14.52 5.49
C ILE A 238 6.75 13.59 5.38
N ASP A 239 7.22 13.12 6.52
CA ASP A 239 8.32 12.16 6.61
C ASP A 239 7.81 10.83 7.16
N PHE A 240 7.86 9.78 6.34
CA PHE A 240 7.34 8.45 6.68
C PHE A 240 8.04 7.81 7.87
N THR A 241 9.26 8.25 8.20
CA THR A 241 10.02 7.71 9.34
C THR A 241 9.47 8.17 10.67
N VAL A 242 8.96 9.40 10.75
CA VAL A 242 8.44 10.00 11.98
C VAL A 242 6.91 10.10 12.00
N GLN A 243 6.26 9.94 10.86
CA GLN A 243 4.82 10.10 10.70
C GLN A 243 3.99 9.19 11.64
N PRO A 244 4.35 7.92 11.89
CA PRO A 244 3.57 7.09 12.81
C PRO A 244 3.51 7.66 14.24
N ALA A 245 4.63 8.15 14.77
CA ALA A 245 4.67 8.77 16.09
C ALA A 245 3.90 10.10 16.13
N ARG A 246 4.04 10.92 15.08
CA ARG A 246 3.30 12.18 14.93
C ARG A 246 1.80 11.95 14.84
N ASN A 247 1.35 10.99 14.03
CA ASN A 247 -0.07 10.64 13.92
C ASN A 247 -0.65 10.13 15.24
N SER A 248 0.10 9.33 15.99
CA SER A 248 -0.32 8.86 17.32
C SER A 248 -0.52 10.02 18.30
N MET A 249 0.41 10.99 18.30
CA MET A 249 0.31 12.20 19.12
C MET A 249 -0.90 13.07 18.71
N LEU A 250 -1.10 13.30 17.42
CA LEU A 250 -2.23 14.08 16.90
C LEU A 250 -3.58 13.39 17.18
N ALA A 251 -3.67 12.07 17.08
CA ALA A 251 -4.85 11.31 17.43
C ALA A 251 -5.17 11.42 18.93
N LYS A 252 -4.14 11.40 19.79
CA LYS A 252 -4.32 11.64 21.23
C LYS A 252 -4.88 13.04 21.50
N TRP A 253 -4.28 14.08 20.92
CA TRP A 253 -4.75 15.46 21.09
C TRP A 253 -6.15 15.66 20.49
N GLY A 254 -6.45 15.04 19.35
CA GLY A 254 -7.79 15.08 18.78
C GLY A 254 -8.83 14.48 19.71
N SER A 255 -8.49 13.39 20.42
CA SER A 255 -9.37 12.77 21.41
C SER A 255 -9.51 13.56 22.71
N GLU A 256 -8.45 14.27 23.13
CA GLU A 256 -8.45 15.06 24.37
C GLU A 256 -9.11 16.45 24.19
N TYR A 257 -8.85 17.11 23.08
CA TYR A 257 -9.20 18.52 22.86
C TYR A 257 -10.21 18.74 21.73
N GLY A 258 -10.56 17.73 20.95
CA GLY A 258 -11.50 17.84 19.84
C GLY A 258 -11.01 18.67 18.64
N ILE A 259 -9.70 18.92 18.54
CA ILE A 259 -9.11 19.83 17.54
C ILE A 259 -8.61 19.12 16.26
N TYR A 260 -8.46 17.80 16.30
CA TYR A 260 -8.04 17.00 15.16
C TYR A 260 -8.99 15.83 14.92
N ALA A 261 -9.24 15.53 13.66
CA ALA A 261 -9.97 14.34 13.23
C ALA A 261 -9.04 13.34 12.56
N THR A 262 -9.30 12.05 12.77
CA THR A 262 -8.62 10.97 12.06
C THR A 262 -9.63 10.24 11.17
N MET A 263 -9.24 9.97 9.92
CA MET A 263 -10.06 9.21 8.96
C MET A 263 -9.28 7.99 8.48
N ASP A 264 -9.96 6.86 8.41
CA ASP A 264 -9.45 5.64 7.78
C ASP A 264 -10.22 5.38 6.49
N LEU A 265 -9.49 5.31 5.37
CA LEU A 265 -10.06 5.03 4.05
C LEU A 265 -10.01 3.54 3.79
N LYS A 266 -11.18 2.92 3.66
CA LYS A 266 -11.28 1.49 3.34
C LYS A 266 -10.70 1.20 1.96
N GLN A 267 -9.74 0.27 1.87
CA GLN A 267 -9.14 -0.21 0.61
C GLN A 267 -8.59 0.92 -0.29
N CYS A 268 -8.06 1.98 0.29
CA CYS A 268 -7.63 3.17 -0.45
C CYS A 268 -6.69 2.85 -1.62
N SER A 269 -5.70 1.97 -1.43
CA SER A 269 -4.74 1.56 -2.46
C SER A 269 -5.41 0.91 -3.68
N ASP A 270 -6.48 0.15 -3.45
CA ASP A 270 -7.14 -0.65 -4.50
C ASP A 270 -8.08 0.21 -5.36
N TYR A 271 -8.42 1.43 -4.91
CA TYR A 271 -9.29 2.36 -5.64
C TYR A 271 -8.57 3.49 -6.36
N ILE A 272 -7.23 3.47 -6.43
CA ILE A 272 -6.48 4.45 -7.22
C ILE A 272 -6.40 3.97 -8.67
N ALA A 273 -7.26 4.56 -9.52
CA ALA A 273 -7.36 4.21 -10.93
C ALA A 273 -6.15 4.71 -11.74
N THR A 274 -5.76 3.94 -12.76
CA THR A 274 -4.73 4.36 -13.72
C THR A 274 -5.10 5.67 -14.43
N GLY A 275 -6.38 5.83 -14.80
CA GLY A 275 -6.90 7.06 -15.39
C GLY A 275 -6.79 8.26 -14.45
N MET A 276 -7.08 8.07 -13.15
CA MET A 276 -6.92 9.11 -12.13
C MET A 276 -5.46 9.56 -12.01
N VAL A 277 -4.53 8.61 -11.96
CA VAL A 277 -3.09 8.94 -11.87
C VAL A 277 -2.61 9.65 -13.13
N ALA A 278 -3.06 9.20 -14.31
CA ALA A 278 -2.73 9.85 -15.57
C ALA A 278 -3.28 11.29 -15.67
N TYR A 279 -4.40 11.57 -15.04
CA TYR A 279 -4.98 12.91 -14.96
C TYR A 279 -4.26 13.80 -13.93
N MET A 280 -3.97 13.27 -12.75
CA MET A 280 -3.49 14.05 -11.60
C MET A 280 -1.98 14.31 -11.64
N PHE A 281 -1.18 13.32 -12.03
CA PHE A 281 0.28 13.41 -11.97
C PHE A 281 0.89 13.86 -13.30
N PRO A 282 2.08 14.50 -13.27
CA PRO A 282 2.79 14.85 -14.48
C PRO A 282 3.27 13.61 -15.23
N ARG A 283 3.49 13.77 -16.54
CA ARG A 283 3.86 12.68 -17.44
C ARG A 283 5.09 11.90 -17.00
N SER A 284 6.09 12.58 -16.43
CA SER A 284 7.31 11.95 -15.91
C SER A 284 7.01 10.90 -14.83
N VAL A 285 6.11 11.19 -13.90
CA VAL A 285 5.69 10.23 -12.86
C VAL A 285 4.89 9.08 -13.47
N VAL A 286 3.89 9.39 -14.29
CA VAL A 286 3.01 8.39 -14.92
C VAL A 286 3.82 7.40 -15.76
N GLN A 287 4.81 7.88 -16.50
CA GLN A 287 5.67 7.06 -17.33
C GLN A 287 6.45 6.00 -16.51
N TRP A 288 7.04 6.39 -15.37
CA TRP A 288 7.79 5.49 -14.52
C TRP A 288 6.89 4.52 -13.76
N VAL A 289 5.75 4.98 -13.29
CA VAL A 289 4.74 4.11 -12.66
C VAL A 289 4.31 3.01 -13.63
N ASN A 290 4.01 3.35 -14.89
CA ASN A 290 3.61 2.38 -15.91
C ASN A 290 4.76 1.46 -16.35
N ALA A 291 5.99 1.95 -16.43
CA ALA A 291 7.14 1.15 -16.80
C ALA A 291 7.50 0.09 -15.75
N LEU A 292 7.22 0.36 -14.49
CA LEU A 292 7.65 -0.48 -13.38
C LEU A 292 6.56 -1.40 -12.80
N ARG A 293 5.26 -1.19 -13.12
CA ARG A 293 4.17 -2.07 -12.67
C ARG A 293 3.96 -3.23 -13.63
N THR A 294 3.41 -4.35 -13.13
CA THR A 294 2.73 -5.30 -14.01
C THR A 294 1.30 -4.79 -14.26
N SER A 295 0.87 -4.81 -15.53
CA SER A 295 -0.49 -4.41 -15.93
C SER A 295 -1.50 -5.53 -15.75
N ASP A 296 -1.03 -6.76 -15.65
CA ASP A 296 -1.87 -7.95 -15.62
C ASP A 296 -1.54 -8.81 -14.41
N VAL A 297 -2.55 -9.48 -13.89
CA VAL A 297 -2.45 -10.35 -12.72
C VAL A 297 -3.02 -11.72 -13.01
N ASN A 298 -2.32 -12.75 -12.56
CA ASN A 298 -2.72 -14.15 -12.67
C ASN A 298 -3.71 -14.51 -11.55
N LEU A 299 -4.93 -14.89 -11.94
CA LEU A 299 -6.01 -15.35 -11.07
C LEU A 299 -6.33 -16.86 -11.26
N LYS A 300 -5.52 -17.59 -12.02
CA LYS A 300 -5.74 -19.03 -12.28
C LYS A 300 -5.86 -19.87 -11.01
N PRO A 301 -5.10 -19.59 -9.92
CA PRO A 301 -5.28 -20.31 -8.65
C PRO A 301 -6.69 -20.21 -8.06
N TYR A 302 -7.47 -19.22 -8.47
CA TYR A 302 -8.85 -18.97 -8.01
C TYR A 302 -9.90 -19.33 -9.07
N GLY A 303 -9.54 -20.11 -10.10
CA GLY A 303 -10.45 -20.53 -11.15
C GLY A 303 -10.77 -19.46 -12.22
N LEU A 304 -10.04 -18.35 -12.20
CA LEU A 304 -10.17 -17.24 -13.18
C LEU A 304 -8.95 -17.19 -14.11
N GLY A 305 -9.05 -16.46 -15.21
CA GLY A 305 -7.93 -16.22 -16.12
C GLY A 305 -7.00 -15.10 -15.65
N ASP A 306 -6.09 -14.69 -16.51
CA ASP A 306 -5.30 -13.49 -16.30
C ASP A 306 -6.20 -12.25 -16.45
N MET A 307 -6.03 -11.24 -15.61
CA MET A 307 -6.87 -10.05 -15.58
C MET A 307 -6.02 -8.79 -15.67
N ASN A 308 -6.41 -7.90 -16.57
CA ASN A 308 -5.82 -6.56 -16.66
C ASN A 308 -6.30 -5.66 -15.52
N LEU A 309 -5.37 -4.89 -14.92
CA LEU A 309 -5.61 -4.01 -13.78
C LEU A 309 -5.95 -2.58 -14.23
N GLY A 310 -7.13 -2.12 -13.84
CA GLY A 310 -7.54 -0.71 -13.91
C GLY A 310 -6.99 0.13 -12.75
N MET A 311 -6.64 -0.50 -11.63
CA MET A 311 -5.94 0.14 -10.52
C MET A 311 -4.45 0.30 -10.83
N VAL A 312 -3.86 1.40 -10.37
CA VAL A 312 -2.45 1.74 -10.67
C VAL A 312 -1.45 0.91 -9.90
N SER A 313 -1.82 0.53 -8.70
CA SER A 313 -0.98 -0.25 -7.80
C SER A 313 -1.83 -1.18 -6.93
N THR A 314 -1.17 -2.17 -6.37
CA THR A 314 -1.71 -3.09 -5.39
C THR A 314 -0.84 -3.05 -4.14
N MET A 315 -1.19 -3.79 -3.11
CA MET A 315 -0.39 -3.85 -1.88
C MET A 315 1.02 -4.47 -2.08
N GLY A 316 1.35 -4.94 -3.29
CA GLY A 316 2.68 -5.48 -3.62
C GLY A 316 3.66 -4.48 -4.23
N ASN A 317 3.20 -3.31 -4.69
CA ASN A 317 4.04 -2.34 -5.36
C ASN A 317 4.81 -1.45 -4.37
N GLY A 318 6.11 -1.27 -4.60
CA GLY A 318 6.99 -0.53 -3.69
C GLY A 318 6.74 0.98 -3.59
N TYR A 319 6.06 1.59 -4.57
CA TYR A 319 5.73 3.03 -4.57
C TYR A 319 4.30 3.34 -4.09
N THR A 320 3.45 2.35 -3.84
CA THR A 320 2.02 2.53 -3.54
C THR A 320 1.78 3.56 -2.44
N PHE A 321 2.49 3.45 -1.33
CA PHE A 321 2.28 4.32 -0.18
C PHE A 321 2.67 5.77 -0.46
N ALA A 322 3.78 5.99 -1.14
CA ALA A 322 4.23 7.34 -1.50
C ALA A 322 3.32 8.01 -2.55
N LEU A 323 2.92 7.26 -3.59
CA LEU A 323 1.99 7.72 -4.61
C LEU A 323 0.63 8.11 -4.01
N GLN A 324 0.07 7.24 -3.19
CA GLN A 324 -1.20 7.45 -2.50
C GLN A 324 -1.14 8.68 -1.58
N THR A 325 -0.08 8.81 -0.80
CA THR A 325 0.10 9.94 0.12
C THR A 325 0.22 11.25 -0.66
N ALA A 326 0.99 11.28 -1.76
CA ALA A 326 1.10 12.45 -2.60
C ALA A 326 -0.25 12.89 -3.17
N LEU A 327 -1.00 11.94 -3.72
CA LEU A 327 -2.32 12.19 -4.29
C LEU A 327 -3.29 12.76 -3.26
N LEU A 328 -3.44 12.07 -2.12
CA LEU A 328 -4.40 12.47 -1.08
C LEU A 328 -4.03 13.80 -0.43
N THR A 329 -2.74 14.05 -0.20
CA THR A 329 -2.27 15.33 0.34
C THR A 329 -2.56 16.48 -0.61
N ALA A 330 -2.30 16.30 -1.91
CA ALA A 330 -2.60 17.33 -2.89
C ALA A 330 -4.10 17.60 -3.00
N VAL A 331 -4.94 16.56 -3.00
CA VAL A 331 -6.40 16.70 -3.01
C VAL A 331 -6.89 17.42 -1.76
N LEU A 332 -6.38 17.07 -0.58
CA LEU A 332 -6.74 17.74 0.67
C LEU A 332 -6.37 19.25 0.63
N PHE A 333 -5.19 19.57 0.13
CA PHE A 333 -4.77 20.97 -0.03
C PHE A 333 -5.63 21.71 -1.06
N GLY A 334 -6.03 21.03 -2.14
CA GLY A 334 -6.96 21.56 -3.12
C GLY A 334 -8.33 21.91 -2.49
N VAL A 335 -8.85 21.02 -1.65
CA VAL A 335 -10.10 21.27 -0.89
C VAL A 335 -9.95 22.45 0.06
N TYR A 336 -8.86 22.52 0.83
CA TYR A 336 -8.61 23.64 1.75
C TYR A 336 -8.54 24.98 0.99
N LYS A 337 -7.88 24.99 -0.16
CA LYS A 337 -7.80 26.18 -1.01
C LYS A 337 -9.15 26.60 -1.54
N THR A 338 -9.99 25.66 -1.95
CA THR A 338 -11.34 25.92 -2.48
C THR A 338 -12.26 26.49 -1.39
N LEU A 339 -12.03 26.09 -0.14
CA LEU A 339 -12.82 26.54 1.03
C LEU A 339 -12.22 27.76 1.74
N ASP A 340 -11.16 28.36 1.20
CA ASP A 340 -10.39 29.45 1.81
C ASP A 340 -9.88 29.13 3.24
N ILE A 341 -9.63 27.85 3.50
CA ILE A 341 -9.03 27.40 4.76
C ILE A 341 -7.51 27.56 4.66
N PRO A 342 -6.88 28.31 5.58
CA PRO A 342 -5.43 28.49 5.56
C PRO A 342 -4.74 27.14 5.80
N ILE A 343 -3.79 26.81 4.94
CA ILE A 343 -2.94 25.63 5.11
C ILE A 343 -1.81 26.02 6.06
N GLU A 344 -2.01 25.83 7.34
CA GLU A 344 -0.94 25.91 8.32
C GLU A 344 -0.06 24.65 8.15
N ARG A 345 1.22 24.86 7.83
CA ARG A 345 2.18 23.76 7.89
C ARG A 345 2.23 23.29 9.34
N PRO A 346 1.99 22.03 9.67
CA PRO A 346 2.14 21.55 11.04
C PRO A 346 3.55 21.89 11.51
N CYS A 347 3.64 22.61 12.63
CA CYS A 347 4.85 23.15 13.23
C CYS A 347 6.03 22.18 13.13
N GLY A 348 7.13 22.63 12.55
CA GLY A 348 8.38 21.88 12.48
C GLY A 348 8.87 21.63 11.06
N ALA A 349 8.90 22.66 10.25
CA ALA A 349 9.83 22.76 9.12
C ALA A 349 10.91 23.76 9.48
#